data_b3b6ac9abe9f237f635308922fbdbdb6
#
_entry.id   b3b6ac9abe9f237f635308922fbdbdb6
#
_cell.length_a   1.000
_cell.length_b   1.000
_cell.length_c   1.000
_cell.angle_alpha   90.00
_cell.angle_beta   90.00
_cell.angle_gamma   90.00
#
_symmetry.space_group_name_H-M   'P 1'
#
loop_
_entity.id
_entity.type
_entity.pdbx_description
1 polymer ?
#
loop_
_entity_poly.entity_id
_entity_poly.type
_entity_poly.pdbx_seq_one_letter_code
_entity_poly.pdbx_strand_id
1 'polypeptide(L)'
;MNLVNLYKRFKPSYYQAFKDLTIHFGMLSSTLYAMWNTKESYVSYTLIPLLSLLHGKSFVIFHHCGHNNFTPNTTLNYMIGTILGITLLTPYSWNYDHEVHHKTSG
;
A
#
# COMPACT_ATOMS: atom_id res chain seq x y z
N MET A 1 -28.92 2.82 7.07
CA MET A 1 -28.02 1.71 6.70
C MET A 1 -27.41 1.16 7.98
N ASN A 2 -27.50 -0.15 8.22
CA ASN A 2 -26.95 -0.69 9.44
C ASN A 2 -25.47 -1.04 9.25
N LEU A 3 -24.76 -1.22 10.36
CA LEU A 3 -23.32 -1.46 10.35
C LEU A 3 -22.95 -2.79 9.67
N VAL A 4 -23.81 -3.79 9.74
CA VAL A 4 -23.56 -5.10 9.12
C VAL A 4 -23.51 -4.97 7.60
N ASN A 5 -24.46 -4.23 7.01
CA ASN A 5 -24.49 -4.00 5.58
C ASN A 5 -23.28 -3.19 5.13
N LEU A 6 -22.90 -2.19 5.92
CA LEU A 6 -21.72 -1.38 5.64
C LEU A 6 -20.45 -2.23 5.66
N TYR A 7 -20.32 -3.11 6.66
CA TYR A 7 -19.16 -4.02 6.77
C TYR A 7 -19.07 -4.96 5.57
N LYS A 8 -20.20 -5.56 5.16
CA LYS A 8 -20.24 -6.45 4.01
C LYS A 8 -19.83 -5.73 2.73
N ARG A 9 -20.15 -4.46 2.62
CA ARG A 9 -19.83 -3.65 1.45
C ARG A 9 -18.32 -3.42 1.29
N PHE A 10 -17.59 -3.37 2.40
CA PHE A 10 -16.15 -3.14 2.39
C PHE A 10 -15.33 -4.39 2.68
N LYS A 11 -15.96 -5.55 2.54
CA LYS A 11 -15.26 -6.82 2.74
C LYS A 11 -14.14 -6.98 1.70
N PRO A 12 -12.95 -7.45 2.11
CA PRO A 12 -11.84 -7.66 1.17
C PRO A 12 -12.23 -8.58 0.02
N SER A 13 -11.77 -8.27 -1.18
CA SER A 13 -11.99 -9.10 -2.34
C SER A 13 -10.72 -9.16 -3.18
N TYR A 14 -10.51 -10.29 -3.87
CA TYR A 14 -9.36 -10.45 -4.75
C TYR A 14 -9.40 -9.46 -5.91
N TYR A 15 -10.59 -9.25 -6.47
CA TYR A 15 -10.73 -8.33 -7.60
C TYR A 15 -10.26 -6.92 -7.26
N GLN A 16 -10.75 -6.40 -6.13
CA GLN A 16 -10.38 -5.05 -5.70
C GLN A 16 -8.89 -4.97 -5.37
N ALA A 17 -8.36 -6.00 -4.69
CA ALA A 17 -6.95 -6.02 -4.30
C ALA A 17 -6.05 -6.01 -5.53
N PHE A 18 -6.27 -6.90 -6.49
CA PHE A 18 -5.44 -6.97 -7.67
C PHE A 18 -5.60 -5.76 -8.58
N LYS A 19 -6.81 -5.21 -8.66
CA LYS A 19 -7.05 -3.98 -9.38
C LYS A 19 -6.23 -2.82 -8.78
N ASP A 20 -6.31 -2.67 -7.45
CA ASP A 20 -5.58 -1.60 -6.77
C ASP A 20 -4.07 -1.76 -6.92
N LEU A 21 -3.56 -2.99 -6.80
CA LEU A 21 -2.14 -3.27 -6.97
C LEU A 21 -1.69 -2.96 -8.40
N THR A 22 -2.46 -3.38 -9.39
CA THR A 22 -2.11 -3.16 -10.80
C THR A 22 -2.04 -1.67 -11.11
N ILE A 23 -3.04 -0.91 -10.68
CA ILE A 23 -3.06 0.52 -10.89
C ILE A 23 -1.89 1.19 -10.15
N HIS A 24 -1.67 0.80 -8.90
CA HIS A 24 -0.61 1.40 -8.09
C HIS A 24 0.77 1.15 -8.67
N PHE A 25 1.10 -0.10 -8.99
CA PHE A 25 2.40 -0.43 -9.54
C PHE A 25 2.58 0.13 -10.95
N GLY A 26 1.50 0.21 -11.74
CA GLY A 26 1.54 0.85 -13.05
C GLY A 26 1.89 2.33 -12.93
N MET A 27 1.24 3.03 -12.02
CA MET A 27 1.53 4.46 -11.79
C MET A 27 2.93 4.66 -11.23
N LEU A 28 3.34 3.83 -10.28
CA LEU A 28 4.67 3.93 -9.67
C LEU A 28 5.76 3.67 -10.72
N SER A 29 5.62 2.60 -11.50
CA SER A 29 6.59 2.27 -12.55
C SER A 29 6.67 3.36 -13.60
N SER A 30 5.53 3.89 -14.04
CA SER A 30 5.48 4.98 -15.02
C SER A 30 6.16 6.23 -14.49
N THR A 31 5.92 6.57 -13.23
CA THR A 31 6.54 7.74 -12.59
C THR A 31 8.04 7.59 -12.51
N LEU A 32 8.53 6.42 -12.06
CA LEU A 32 9.96 6.16 -11.99
C LEU A 32 10.62 6.16 -13.35
N TYR A 33 9.94 5.61 -14.36
CA TYR A 33 10.44 5.62 -15.73
C TYR A 33 10.56 7.06 -16.27
N ALA A 34 9.53 7.87 -16.02
CA ALA A 34 9.56 9.28 -16.44
C ALA A 34 10.67 10.05 -15.73
N MET A 35 10.86 9.81 -14.43
CA MET A 35 11.94 10.44 -13.67
C MET A 35 13.31 10.04 -14.21
N TRP A 36 13.49 8.76 -14.53
CA TRP A 36 14.75 8.27 -15.09
C TRP A 36 15.08 8.95 -16.43
N ASN A 37 14.07 9.07 -17.31
CA ASN A 37 14.26 9.68 -18.62
C ASN A 37 14.44 11.20 -18.56
N THR A 38 14.08 11.83 -17.46
CA THR A 38 14.19 13.30 -17.29
C THR A 38 15.17 13.66 -16.17
N LYS A 39 16.03 12.71 -15.76
CA LYS A 39 16.91 12.89 -14.59
C LYS A 39 17.85 14.11 -14.71
N GLU A 40 18.18 14.53 -15.90
CA GLU A 40 19.04 15.70 -16.14
C GLU A 40 18.23 16.96 -16.45
N SER A 41 16.92 16.92 -16.21
CA SER A 41 16.02 18.03 -16.46
C SER A 41 15.29 18.40 -15.17
N TYR A 42 14.83 19.65 -15.08
CA TYR A 42 14.00 20.08 -13.98
C TYR A 42 12.65 19.35 -13.92
N VAL A 43 12.24 18.70 -15.03
CA VAL A 43 10.98 17.96 -15.08
C VAL A 43 10.96 16.86 -14.03
N SER A 44 12.11 16.21 -13.78
CA SER A 44 12.16 15.13 -12.77
C SER A 44 11.78 15.63 -11.38
N TYR A 45 12.12 16.87 -11.05
CA TYR A 45 11.77 17.44 -9.75
C TYR A 45 10.27 17.68 -9.62
N THR A 46 9.58 17.94 -10.73
CA THR A 46 8.12 18.13 -10.68
C THR A 46 7.37 16.85 -10.40
N LEU A 47 8.02 15.68 -10.57
CA LEU A 47 7.43 14.38 -10.31
C LEU A 47 7.62 13.91 -8.87
N ILE A 48 8.44 14.62 -8.08
CA ILE A 48 8.67 14.24 -6.68
C ILE A 48 7.40 14.25 -5.84
N PRO A 49 6.51 15.26 -5.92
CA PRO A 49 5.26 15.21 -5.17
C PRO A 49 4.39 14.00 -5.54
N LEU A 50 4.32 13.64 -6.82
CA LEU A 50 3.58 12.48 -7.26
C LEU A 50 4.20 11.20 -6.70
N LEU A 51 5.53 11.07 -6.76
CA LEU A 51 6.22 9.92 -6.19
C LEU A 51 5.96 9.81 -4.68
N SER A 52 5.95 10.93 -3.97
CA SER A 52 5.67 10.96 -2.55
C SER A 52 4.25 10.47 -2.24
N LEU A 53 3.27 10.88 -3.03
CA LEU A 53 1.89 10.39 -2.88
C LEU A 53 1.80 8.90 -3.15
N LEU A 54 2.52 8.38 -4.14
CA LEU A 54 2.54 6.96 -4.46
C LEU A 54 3.21 6.16 -3.35
N HIS A 55 4.27 6.68 -2.74
CA HIS A 55 4.88 6.06 -1.56
C HIS A 55 3.90 6.02 -0.39
N GLY A 56 3.14 7.08 -0.18
CA GLY A 56 2.10 7.10 0.84
C GLY A 56 1.05 6.03 0.59
N LYS A 57 0.65 5.84 -0.66
CA LYS A 57 -0.29 4.79 -1.01
C LYS A 57 0.30 3.40 -0.80
N SER A 58 1.58 3.21 -1.10
CA SER A 58 2.27 1.95 -0.80
C SER A 58 2.19 1.63 0.69
N PHE A 59 2.39 2.63 1.54
CA PHE A 59 2.28 2.45 2.97
C PHE A 59 0.85 2.09 3.39
N VAL A 60 -0.16 2.71 2.78
CA VAL A 60 -1.56 2.39 3.06
C VAL A 60 -1.86 0.93 2.73
N ILE A 61 -1.41 0.45 1.57
CA ILE A 61 -1.60 -0.95 1.18
C ILE A 61 -0.85 -1.87 2.15
N PHE A 62 0.39 -1.52 2.51
CA PHE A 62 1.19 -2.25 3.49
C PHE A 62 0.45 -2.37 4.82
N HIS A 63 -0.15 -1.27 5.26
CA HIS A 63 -0.90 -1.22 6.52
C HIS A 63 -2.15 -2.10 6.46
N HIS A 64 -2.88 -2.07 5.34
CA HIS A 64 -4.04 -2.94 5.15
C HIS A 64 -3.65 -4.42 5.14
N CYS A 65 -2.51 -4.76 4.57
CA CYS A 65 -1.98 -6.12 4.63
C CYS A 65 -1.70 -6.53 6.07
N GLY A 66 -1.15 -5.61 6.87
CA GLY A 66 -0.85 -5.86 8.27
C GLY A 66 -2.09 -6.14 9.10
N HIS A 67 -3.21 -5.51 8.77
CA HIS A 67 -4.49 -5.79 9.42
C HIS A 67 -5.23 -6.96 8.79
N ASN A 68 -4.62 -7.63 7.81
CA ASN A 68 -5.20 -8.76 7.11
C ASN A 68 -6.50 -8.39 6.37
N ASN A 69 -6.57 -7.16 5.88
CA ASN A 69 -7.77 -6.62 5.24
C ASN A 69 -7.62 -6.37 3.75
N PHE A 70 -6.42 -6.57 3.19
CA PHE A 70 -6.20 -6.24 1.78
C PHE A 70 -6.81 -7.28 0.85
N THR A 71 -6.57 -8.57 1.13
CA THR A 71 -7.19 -9.68 0.39
C THR A 71 -7.87 -10.61 1.38
N PRO A 72 -8.75 -11.52 0.89
CA PRO A 72 -9.32 -12.56 1.76
C PRO A 72 -8.33 -13.65 2.18
N ASN A 73 -7.10 -13.64 1.65
CA ASN A 73 -6.09 -14.67 1.91
C ASN A 73 -4.98 -14.12 2.79
N THR A 74 -4.80 -14.72 3.98
CA THR A 74 -3.81 -14.28 4.96
C THR A 74 -2.38 -14.39 4.42
N THR A 75 -2.05 -15.48 3.77
CA THR A 75 -0.72 -15.70 3.22
C THR A 75 -0.39 -14.68 2.14
N LEU A 76 -1.36 -14.40 1.28
CA LEU A 76 -1.19 -13.42 0.21
C LEU A 76 -0.98 -12.01 0.79
N ASN A 77 -1.74 -11.66 1.82
CA ASN A 77 -1.55 -10.38 2.51
C ASN A 77 -0.14 -10.26 3.09
N TYR A 78 0.35 -11.33 3.70
CA TYR A 78 1.71 -11.36 4.24
C TYR A 78 2.75 -11.17 3.14
N MET A 79 2.60 -11.87 2.01
CA MET A 79 3.55 -11.77 0.90
C MET A 79 3.57 -10.38 0.28
N ILE A 80 2.39 -9.82 0.01
CA ILE A 80 2.28 -8.49 -0.57
C ILE A 80 2.83 -7.45 0.39
N GLY A 81 2.48 -7.56 1.67
CA GLY A 81 2.96 -6.65 2.70
C GLY A 81 4.47 -6.70 2.86
N THR A 82 5.07 -7.88 2.77
CA THR A 82 6.51 -8.05 2.87
C THR A 82 7.21 -7.36 1.70
N ILE A 83 6.70 -7.55 0.47
CA ILE A 83 7.28 -6.92 -0.71
C ILE A 83 7.20 -5.39 -0.61
N LEU A 84 6.03 -4.88 -0.21
CA LEU A 84 5.87 -3.44 -0.04
C LEU A 84 6.75 -2.90 1.10
N GLY A 85 6.89 -3.68 2.17
CA GLY A 85 7.77 -3.30 3.27
C GLY A 85 9.22 -3.16 2.83
N ILE A 86 9.69 -4.01 1.94
CA ILE A 86 11.04 -3.91 1.38
C ILE A 86 11.19 -2.59 0.63
N THR A 87 10.21 -2.23 -0.21
CA THR A 87 10.27 -0.98 -0.97
C THR A 87 10.17 0.26 -0.09
N LEU A 88 9.51 0.13 1.07
CA LEU A 88 9.36 1.22 2.03
C LEU A 88 10.46 1.24 3.08
N LEU A 89 11.37 0.26 3.04
CA LEU A 89 12.40 0.06 4.06
C LEU A 89 11.80 -0.11 5.45
N THR A 90 10.61 -0.70 5.53
CA THR A 90 9.86 -0.93 6.76
C THR A 90 9.62 -2.43 6.90
N PRO A 91 10.08 -3.08 7.98
CA PRO A 91 9.86 -4.51 8.15
C PRO A 91 8.38 -4.80 8.40
N TYR A 92 7.91 -5.97 7.96
CA TYR A 92 6.52 -6.35 8.17
C TYR A 92 6.15 -6.42 9.65
N SER A 93 7.10 -6.73 10.51
CA SER A 93 6.89 -6.74 11.96
C SER A 93 6.40 -5.41 12.51
N TRP A 94 6.65 -4.29 11.80
CA TRP A 94 6.14 -2.99 12.20
C TRP A 94 4.62 -3.00 12.33
N ASN A 95 3.93 -3.70 11.45
CA ASN A 95 2.47 -3.80 11.52
C ASN A 95 2.03 -4.48 12.82
N TYR A 96 2.74 -5.53 13.23
CA TYR A 96 2.45 -6.22 14.47
C TYR A 96 2.70 -5.30 15.67
N ASP A 97 3.85 -4.65 15.70
CA ASP A 97 4.20 -3.74 16.80
C ASP A 97 3.22 -2.58 16.89
N HIS A 98 2.83 -2.04 15.75
CA HIS A 98 1.86 -0.94 15.67
C HIS A 98 0.49 -1.38 16.21
N GLU A 99 0.05 -2.57 15.84
CA GLU A 99 -1.22 -3.11 16.32
C GLU A 99 -1.20 -3.32 17.83
N VAL A 100 -0.09 -3.88 18.36
CA VAL A 100 0.07 -4.07 19.79
C VAL A 100 0.05 -2.72 20.51
N HIS A 101 0.70 -1.72 19.96
CA HIS A 101 0.72 -0.37 20.53
C HIS A 101 -0.71 0.20 20.63
N HIS A 102 -1.51 0.04 19.57
CA HIS A 102 -2.90 0.51 19.59
C HIS A 102 -3.73 -0.21 20.65
N LYS A 103 -3.49 -1.51 20.85
CA LYS A 103 -4.22 -2.30 21.83
C LYS A 103 -3.84 -1.95 23.26
N THR A 104 -2.58 -1.56 23.50
CA THR A 104 -2.07 -1.30 24.86
C THR A 104 -2.12 0.17 25.25
N SER A 105 -2.06 1.08 24.29
CA SER A 105 -2.02 2.51 24.58
C SER A 105 -3.41 3.16 24.57
N GLY A 106 -4.39 2.35 24.31
CA GLY A 106 -5.73 2.86 24.29
C GLY A 106 -6.19 3.29 22.96
#